data_b88eeff46f7015101b8f4059cbfde131
#
_entry.id   b88eeff46f7015101b8f4059cbfde131
#
_cell.length_a   1.000
_cell.length_b   1.000
_cell.length_c   1.000
_cell.angle_alpha   90.00
_cell.angle_beta   90.00
_cell.angle_gamma   90.00
#
_symmetry.space_group_name_H-M   'P 1'
#
loop_
_entity.id
_entity.type
_entity.pdbx_description
1 polymer ?
#
loop_
_entity_poly.entity_id
_entity_poly.type
_entity_poly.pdbx_seq_one_letter_code
_entity_poly.pdbx_strand_id
1 'polypeptide(L)'
;MLDYTKHTLENGLDVIVHEDHRCPIVAVNLWYHVGSKNEQPGRTGLAHLFEHLMFEGSAHHDSGYFGPLQQAGAALNGSTSCDRTNYWEVVPTSALDLALWLESDRMGYLLPALTPEKFKNQRDVVLNERRQSYENRPYGLAGMVNAAALFPSPHPYSWMTIGNVEDLTNATFSDVQEFCQLHYRPNQAS
;
A
#
# COMPACT_ATOMS: atom_id res chain seq x y z
N MET A 1 9.40 17.02 22.16
CA MET A 1 9.18 15.58 21.88
C MET A 1 7.68 15.42 21.76
N LEU A 2 7.19 14.68 20.76
CA LEU A 2 5.75 14.41 20.67
C LEU A 2 5.35 13.49 21.84
N ASP A 3 4.27 13.84 22.52
CA ASP A 3 3.67 12.98 23.55
C ASP A 3 2.72 12.00 22.86
N TYR A 4 2.87 10.70 23.10
CA TYR A 4 2.05 9.66 22.49
C TYR A 4 1.87 8.47 23.42
N THR A 5 0.80 7.74 23.23
CA THR A 5 0.60 6.42 23.87
C THR A 5 0.72 5.33 22.82
N LYS A 6 1.25 4.16 23.23
CA LYS A 6 1.35 2.98 22.39
C LYS A 6 0.64 1.81 23.05
N HIS A 7 -0.20 1.12 22.27
CA HIS A 7 -0.89 -0.10 22.67
C HIS A 7 -0.62 -1.18 21.63
N THR A 8 -0.42 -2.41 22.06
CA THR A 8 -0.37 -3.57 21.16
C THR A 8 -1.64 -4.38 21.39
N LEU A 9 -2.43 -4.56 20.33
CA LEU A 9 -3.66 -5.37 20.38
C LEU A 9 -3.34 -6.87 20.47
N GLU A 10 -4.32 -7.68 20.86
CA GLU A 10 -4.15 -9.14 20.98
C GLU A 10 -3.71 -9.82 19.68
N ASN A 11 -4.09 -9.28 18.53
CA ASN A 11 -3.69 -9.74 17.20
C ASN A 11 -2.29 -9.27 16.76
N GLY A 12 -1.59 -8.51 17.61
CA GLY A 12 -0.23 -8.01 17.39
C GLY A 12 -0.15 -6.68 16.65
N LEU A 13 -1.27 -6.02 16.33
CA LEU A 13 -1.27 -4.67 15.76
C LEU A 13 -0.82 -3.64 16.80
N ASP A 14 0.18 -2.86 16.46
CA ASP A 14 0.60 -1.70 17.26
C ASP A 14 -0.27 -0.49 16.94
N VAL A 15 -0.84 0.14 17.96
CA VAL A 15 -1.63 1.36 17.85
C VAL A 15 -0.92 2.48 18.58
N ILE A 16 -0.59 3.55 17.87
CA ILE A 16 0.10 4.72 18.39
C ILE A 16 -0.86 5.91 18.30
N VAL A 17 -1.15 6.53 19.44
CA VAL A 17 -2.09 7.65 19.54
C VAL A 17 -1.35 8.88 20.06
N HIS A 18 -1.45 9.98 19.31
CA HIS A 18 -1.05 11.32 19.72
C HIS A 18 -2.27 12.24 19.72
N GLU A 19 -2.57 12.83 20.85
CA GLU A 19 -3.71 13.73 21.02
C GLU A 19 -3.32 15.19 20.77
N ASP A 20 -4.01 15.83 19.81
CA ASP A 20 -3.90 17.27 19.54
C ASP A 20 -5.29 17.86 19.21
N HIS A 21 -5.89 18.54 20.16
CA HIS A 21 -7.26 19.08 20.04
C HIS A 21 -7.35 20.48 19.42
N ARG A 22 -6.28 21.00 18.81
CA ARG A 22 -6.27 22.34 18.20
C ARG A 22 -7.12 22.45 16.94
N CYS A 23 -7.35 21.30 16.24
CA CYS A 23 -8.17 21.24 15.03
C CYS A 23 -9.14 20.05 15.11
N PRO A 24 -10.38 20.17 14.57
CA PRO A 24 -11.38 19.09 14.59
C PRO A 24 -11.14 18.06 13.45
N ILE A 25 -9.92 17.60 13.30
CA ILE A 25 -9.50 16.60 12.31
C ILE A 25 -8.70 15.48 12.99
N VAL A 26 -8.71 14.31 12.39
CA VAL A 26 -7.89 13.16 12.81
C VAL A 26 -7.12 12.66 11.60
N ALA A 27 -5.82 12.39 11.77
CA ALA A 27 -5.02 11.64 10.81
C ALA A 27 -4.95 10.18 11.25
N VAL A 28 -5.39 9.28 10.39
CA VAL A 28 -5.20 7.85 10.52
C VAL A 28 -4.11 7.44 9.53
N ASN A 29 -3.12 6.68 9.95
CA ASN A 29 -2.03 6.23 9.09
C ASN A 29 -1.66 4.79 9.42
N LEU A 30 -2.10 3.87 8.57
CA LEU A 30 -1.81 2.46 8.69
C LEU A 30 -0.52 2.14 7.94
N TRP A 31 0.48 1.68 8.67
CA TRP A 31 1.82 1.42 8.19
C TRP A 31 2.13 -0.08 8.20
N TYR A 32 2.23 -0.70 7.02
CA TYR A 32 2.68 -2.08 6.89
C TYR A 32 4.19 -2.13 6.71
N HIS A 33 4.86 -2.99 7.47
CA HIS A 33 6.32 -3.21 7.42
C HIS A 33 6.73 -4.10 6.24
N VAL A 34 6.14 -3.83 5.08
CA VAL A 34 6.38 -4.53 3.82
C VAL A 34 6.58 -3.52 2.69
N GLY A 35 7.54 -3.78 1.83
CA GLY A 35 7.83 -2.97 0.64
C GLY A 35 8.55 -3.80 -0.41
N SER A 36 9.13 -3.15 -1.43
CA SER A 36 9.78 -3.88 -2.52
C SER A 36 10.97 -4.74 -2.09
N LYS A 37 11.55 -4.51 -0.91
CA LYS A 37 12.59 -5.40 -0.35
C LYS A 37 12.10 -6.81 -0.04
N ASN A 38 10.80 -6.99 0.15
CA ASN A 38 10.18 -8.28 0.47
C ASN A 38 9.84 -9.08 -0.79
N GLU A 39 10.06 -8.50 -1.96
CA GLU A 39 9.92 -9.16 -3.26
C GLU A 39 11.11 -10.05 -3.57
N GLN A 40 10.96 -10.88 -4.60
CA GLN A 40 12.03 -11.74 -5.10
C GLN A 40 12.37 -11.36 -6.55
N PRO A 41 13.61 -11.56 -6.99
CA PRO A 41 13.95 -11.47 -8.41
C PRO A 41 13.01 -12.31 -9.28
N GLY A 42 12.49 -11.72 -10.36
CA GLY A 42 11.47 -12.31 -11.22
C GLY A 42 10.02 -12.09 -10.75
N ARG A 43 9.80 -11.42 -9.59
CA ARG A 43 8.50 -11.07 -9.04
C ARG A 43 8.49 -9.66 -8.47
N THR A 44 9.15 -8.72 -9.16
CA THR A 44 9.26 -7.32 -8.70
C THR A 44 8.02 -6.50 -9.07
N GLY A 45 7.69 -5.51 -8.23
CA GLY A 45 6.53 -4.64 -8.40
C GLY A 45 5.26 -5.11 -7.70
N LEU A 46 5.29 -6.27 -7.02
CA LEU A 46 4.12 -6.80 -6.31
C LEU A 46 3.69 -5.93 -5.13
N ALA A 47 4.64 -5.33 -4.40
CA ALA A 47 4.34 -4.46 -3.26
C ALA A 47 3.55 -3.22 -3.71
N HIS A 48 3.97 -2.58 -4.79
CA HIS A 48 3.29 -1.43 -5.36
C HIS A 48 1.95 -1.80 -6.01
N LEU A 49 1.90 -2.91 -6.74
CA LEU A 49 0.65 -3.41 -7.30
C LEU A 49 -0.36 -3.72 -6.18
N PHE A 50 0.11 -4.27 -5.05
CA PHE A 50 -0.76 -4.55 -3.91
C PHE A 50 -1.26 -3.26 -3.24
N GLU A 51 -0.46 -2.19 -3.20
CA GLU A 51 -0.94 -0.87 -2.78
C GLU A 51 -2.18 -0.44 -3.58
N HIS A 52 -2.13 -0.55 -4.91
CA HIS A 52 -3.28 -0.24 -5.77
C HIS A 52 -4.49 -1.12 -5.45
N LEU A 53 -4.28 -2.42 -5.28
CA LEU A 53 -5.36 -3.36 -4.98
C LEU A 53 -6.05 -3.09 -3.64
N MET A 54 -5.34 -2.53 -2.67
CA MET A 54 -5.91 -2.13 -1.38
C MET A 54 -6.99 -1.05 -1.49
N PHE A 55 -7.08 -0.34 -2.61
CA PHE A 55 -8.12 0.66 -2.85
C PHE A 55 -9.33 0.13 -3.65
N GLU A 56 -9.30 -1.13 -4.09
CA GLU A 56 -10.35 -1.75 -4.92
C GLU A 56 -11.60 -2.18 -4.15
N GLY A 57 -11.61 -1.98 -2.82
CA GLY A 57 -12.71 -2.39 -1.93
C GLY A 57 -12.41 -3.67 -1.16
N SER A 58 -13.34 -4.04 -0.29
CA SER A 58 -13.25 -5.16 0.65
C SER A 58 -14.59 -5.91 0.72
N ALA A 59 -14.65 -7.01 1.44
CA ALA A 59 -15.83 -7.90 1.41
C ALA A 59 -17.13 -7.23 1.85
N HIS A 60 -17.07 -6.25 2.75
CA HIS A 60 -18.26 -5.55 3.24
C HIS A 60 -18.43 -4.16 2.61
N HIS A 61 -17.45 -3.72 1.82
CA HIS A 61 -17.48 -2.47 1.06
C HIS A 61 -16.76 -2.60 -0.27
N ASP A 62 -17.42 -3.13 -1.29
CA ASP A 62 -16.84 -3.45 -2.60
C ASP A 62 -17.03 -2.33 -3.65
N SER A 63 -17.40 -1.12 -3.24
CA SER A 63 -17.59 0.03 -4.14
C SER A 63 -16.38 0.96 -4.24
N GLY A 64 -15.19 0.48 -3.85
CA GLY A 64 -13.95 1.25 -3.80
C GLY A 64 -13.76 2.01 -2.50
N TYR A 65 -12.49 2.22 -2.13
CA TYR A 65 -12.13 2.79 -0.84
C TYR A 65 -12.28 4.33 -0.78
N PHE A 66 -12.03 5.02 -1.88
CA PHE A 66 -11.99 6.49 -1.94
C PHE A 66 -13.34 7.16 -1.72
N GLY A 67 -14.41 6.60 -2.30
CA GLY A 67 -15.72 7.25 -2.38
C GLY A 67 -16.29 7.71 -1.04
N PRO A 68 -16.47 6.84 -0.06
CA PRO A 68 -17.06 7.20 1.25
C PRO A 68 -16.26 8.24 2.00
N LEU A 69 -14.92 8.10 1.99
CA LEU A 69 -14.02 9.02 2.69
C LEU A 69 -14.00 10.40 2.03
N GLN A 70 -13.97 10.47 0.70
CA GLN A 70 -14.04 11.75 -0.02
C GLN A 70 -15.38 12.46 0.20
N GLN A 71 -16.48 11.72 0.23
CA GLN A 71 -17.81 12.27 0.58
C GLN A 71 -17.85 12.80 2.01
N ALA A 72 -17.10 12.21 2.93
CA ALA A 72 -16.94 12.68 4.30
C ALA A 72 -15.97 13.87 4.43
N GLY A 73 -15.34 14.32 3.35
CA GLY A 73 -14.39 15.44 3.33
C GLY A 73 -12.96 15.04 3.66
N ALA A 74 -12.59 13.77 3.50
CA ALA A 74 -11.24 13.29 3.75
C ALA A 74 -10.26 13.63 2.62
N ALA A 75 -8.99 13.85 3.00
CA ALA A 75 -7.84 13.71 2.12
C ALA A 75 -7.16 12.38 2.43
N LEU A 76 -6.87 11.57 1.41
CA LEU A 76 -6.29 10.22 1.59
C LEU A 76 -5.38 9.84 0.44
N ASN A 77 -4.43 8.95 0.73
CA ASN A 77 -3.56 8.35 -0.27
C ASN A 77 -2.87 7.09 0.29
N GLY A 78 -2.06 6.44 -0.55
CA GLY A 78 -1.10 5.41 -0.19
C GLY A 78 0.28 5.72 -0.72
N SER A 79 1.29 5.03 -0.22
CA SER A 79 2.62 5.05 -0.82
C SER A 79 3.40 3.78 -0.48
N THR A 80 4.21 3.32 -1.43
CA THR A 80 5.11 2.18 -1.27
C THR A 80 6.56 2.60 -1.45
N SER A 81 7.43 2.10 -0.59
CA SER A 81 8.88 2.26 -0.69
C SER A 81 9.58 0.89 -0.65
N CYS A 82 10.91 0.88 -0.57
CA CYS A 82 11.63 -0.37 -0.40
C CYS A 82 11.26 -1.10 0.91
N ASP A 83 10.99 -0.35 1.98
CA ASP A 83 10.87 -0.91 3.33
C ASP A 83 9.46 -0.96 3.89
N ARG A 84 8.53 -0.18 3.32
CA ARG A 84 7.19 -0.02 3.88
C ARG A 84 6.15 0.30 2.82
N THR A 85 4.90 0.00 3.14
CA THR A 85 3.70 0.49 2.44
C THR A 85 2.78 1.10 3.48
N ASN A 86 2.33 2.34 3.26
CA ASN A 86 1.38 2.96 4.16
C ASN A 86 0.18 3.54 3.43
N TYR A 87 -0.92 3.58 4.14
CA TYR A 87 -2.18 4.18 3.74
C TYR A 87 -2.56 5.21 4.78
N TRP A 88 -2.97 6.37 4.34
CA TRP A 88 -3.31 7.43 5.27
C TRP A 88 -4.54 8.22 4.81
N GLU A 89 -5.31 8.64 5.76
CA GLU A 89 -6.39 9.59 5.59
C GLU A 89 -6.40 10.64 6.70
N VAL A 90 -6.74 11.85 6.31
CA VAL A 90 -7.06 12.95 7.22
C VAL A 90 -8.55 13.22 7.10
N VAL A 91 -9.27 13.00 8.18
CA VAL A 91 -10.73 13.05 8.23
C VAL A 91 -11.22 14.07 9.26
N PRO A 92 -12.41 14.67 9.09
CA PRO A 92 -13.09 15.33 10.20
C PRO A 92 -13.30 14.35 11.36
N THR A 93 -13.29 14.82 12.60
CA THR A 93 -13.49 13.96 13.79
C THR A 93 -14.79 13.14 13.73
N SER A 94 -15.83 13.66 13.09
CA SER A 94 -17.11 12.96 12.88
C SER A 94 -17.03 11.76 11.93
N ALA A 95 -15.94 11.63 11.15
CA ALA A 95 -15.73 10.53 10.19
C ALA A 95 -14.66 9.53 10.66
N LEU A 96 -14.16 9.65 11.91
CA LEU A 96 -13.14 8.74 12.43
C LEU A 96 -13.62 7.29 12.44
N ASP A 97 -14.83 7.02 12.88
CA ASP A 97 -15.39 5.67 12.94
C ASP A 97 -15.48 5.05 11.54
N LEU A 98 -15.83 5.85 10.53
CA LEU A 98 -15.84 5.41 9.13
C LEU A 98 -14.44 5.05 8.64
N ALA A 99 -13.44 5.87 8.93
CA ALA A 99 -12.05 5.61 8.54
C ALA A 99 -11.54 4.32 9.19
N LEU A 100 -11.69 4.18 10.50
CA LEU A 100 -11.26 2.98 11.21
C LEU A 100 -12.00 1.72 10.77
N TRP A 101 -13.29 1.84 10.45
CA TRP A 101 -14.07 0.73 9.93
C TRP A 101 -13.55 0.27 8.56
N LEU A 102 -13.32 1.20 7.63
CA LEU A 102 -12.80 0.90 6.30
C LEU A 102 -11.38 0.28 6.36
N GLU A 103 -10.51 0.82 7.22
CA GLU A 103 -9.17 0.26 7.45
C GLU A 103 -9.23 -1.16 8.00
N SER A 104 -10.08 -1.41 9.01
CA SER A 104 -10.24 -2.74 9.59
C SER A 104 -10.84 -3.73 8.59
N ASP A 105 -11.79 -3.29 7.76
CA ASP A 105 -12.42 -4.15 6.75
C ASP A 105 -11.43 -4.55 5.66
N ARG A 106 -10.66 -3.62 5.11
CA ARG A 106 -9.64 -4.00 4.12
C ARG A 106 -8.49 -4.81 4.72
N MET A 107 -8.11 -4.59 5.98
CA MET A 107 -7.09 -5.42 6.64
C MET A 107 -7.55 -6.88 6.79
N GLY A 108 -8.79 -7.09 7.18
CA GLY A 108 -9.33 -8.42 7.46
C GLY A 108 -9.97 -9.12 6.26
N TYR A 109 -10.52 -8.36 5.33
CA TYR A 109 -11.47 -8.88 4.33
C TYR A 109 -11.21 -8.39 2.90
N LEU A 110 -9.97 -7.97 2.59
CA LEU A 110 -9.58 -7.60 1.22
C LEU A 110 -9.59 -8.82 0.28
N LEU A 111 -8.91 -9.92 0.67
CA LEU A 111 -8.72 -11.08 -0.21
C LEU A 111 -10.03 -11.67 -0.77
N PRO A 112 -11.12 -11.82 0.02
CA PRO A 112 -12.39 -12.31 -0.52
C PRO A 112 -13.01 -11.39 -1.58
N ALA A 113 -12.70 -10.09 -1.57
CA ALA A 113 -13.21 -9.12 -2.53
C ALA A 113 -12.32 -8.94 -3.76
N LEU A 114 -11.08 -9.43 -3.72
CA LEU A 114 -10.19 -9.39 -4.88
C LEU A 114 -10.61 -10.41 -5.93
N THR A 115 -10.64 -9.96 -7.18
CA THR A 115 -10.96 -10.79 -8.34
C THR A 115 -9.81 -10.76 -9.36
N PRO A 116 -9.70 -11.77 -10.24
CA PRO A 116 -8.76 -11.73 -11.36
C PRO A 116 -8.93 -10.51 -12.26
N GLU A 117 -10.14 -9.98 -12.36
CA GLU A 117 -10.43 -8.77 -13.14
C GLU A 117 -9.84 -7.52 -12.49
N LYS A 118 -10.07 -7.31 -11.18
CA LYS A 118 -9.46 -6.21 -10.41
C LYS A 118 -7.94 -6.27 -10.50
N PHE A 119 -7.36 -7.45 -10.30
CA PHE A 119 -5.93 -7.67 -10.46
C PHE A 119 -5.42 -7.26 -11.84
N LYS A 120 -6.07 -7.72 -12.91
CA LYS A 120 -5.67 -7.38 -14.28
C LYS A 120 -5.75 -5.88 -14.54
N ASN A 121 -6.84 -5.24 -14.12
CA ASN A 121 -7.03 -3.81 -14.28
C ASN A 121 -5.93 -3.02 -13.57
N GLN A 122 -5.64 -3.32 -12.29
CA GLN A 122 -4.61 -2.60 -11.53
C GLN A 122 -3.20 -2.90 -12.04
N ARG A 123 -2.91 -4.10 -12.50
CA ARG A 123 -1.66 -4.41 -13.18
C ARG A 123 -1.45 -3.53 -14.42
N ASP A 124 -2.48 -3.37 -15.24
CA ASP A 124 -2.42 -2.53 -16.43
C ASP A 124 -2.26 -1.04 -16.07
N VAL A 125 -2.87 -0.58 -14.97
CA VAL A 125 -2.66 0.77 -14.40
C VAL A 125 -1.20 0.97 -14.00
N VAL A 126 -0.61 0.05 -13.23
CA VAL A 126 0.79 0.13 -12.79
C VAL A 126 1.76 0.11 -13.98
N LEU A 127 1.50 -0.71 -15.01
CA LEU A 127 2.29 -0.71 -16.24
C LEU A 127 2.19 0.63 -16.99
N ASN A 128 1.03 1.26 -17.01
CA ASN A 128 0.85 2.59 -17.60
C ASN A 128 1.55 3.68 -16.77
N GLU A 129 1.44 3.63 -15.45
CA GLU A 129 2.15 4.54 -14.56
C GLU A 129 3.67 4.44 -14.75
N ARG A 130 4.21 3.23 -14.87
CA ARG A 130 5.62 3.02 -15.17
C ARG A 130 6.04 3.74 -16.46
N ARG A 131 5.25 3.61 -17.54
CA ARG A 131 5.53 4.31 -18.79
C ARG A 131 5.53 5.82 -18.62
N GLN A 132 4.53 6.37 -17.92
CA GLN A 132 4.36 7.81 -17.74
C GLN A 132 5.43 8.41 -16.82
N SER A 133 5.72 7.76 -15.69
CA SER A 133 6.55 8.33 -14.64
C SER A 133 8.04 8.04 -14.81
N TYR A 134 8.38 6.98 -15.54
CA TYR A 134 9.78 6.55 -15.71
C TYR A 134 10.23 6.54 -17.18
N GLU A 135 9.50 5.89 -18.09
CA GLU A 135 9.99 5.67 -19.45
C GLU A 135 9.83 6.90 -20.35
N ASN A 136 8.71 7.62 -20.24
CA ASN A 136 8.39 8.81 -21.04
C ASN A 136 8.88 10.13 -20.41
N ARG A 137 9.60 10.05 -19.29
CA ARG A 137 10.07 11.23 -18.56
C ARG A 137 11.56 11.42 -18.73
N PRO A 138 12.06 12.63 -19.02
CA PRO A 138 13.49 12.91 -19.01
C PRO A 138 14.12 12.48 -17.67
N TYR A 139 15.22 11.75 -17.73
CA TYR A 139 15.93 11.17 -16.58
C TYR A 139 15.08 10.21 -15.71
N GLY A 140 13.93 9.76 -16.16
CA GLY A 140 13.04 8.90 -15.39
C GLY A 140 13.65 7.54 -14.99
N LEU A 141 14.58 7.02 -15.80
CA LEU A 141 15.31 5.78 -15.52
C LEU A 141 16.56 5.96 -14.66
N ALA A 142 16.95 7.19 -14.33
CA ALA A 142 18.19 7.46 -13.58
C ALA A 142 18.21 6.77 -12.21
N GLY A 143 17.07 6.78 -11.50
CA GLY A 143 16.92 6.07 -10.21
C GLY A 143 17.19 4.58 -10.32
N MET A 144 16.68 3.94 -11.38
CA MET A 144 16.88 2.51 -11.63
C MET A 144 18.35 2.16 -11.91
N VAL A 145 19.02 2.95 -12.76
CA VAL A 145 20.44 2.76 -13.07
C VAL A 145 21.29 2.94 -11.82
N ASN A 146 21.01 3.99 -11.02
CA ASN A 146 21.73 4.24 -9.78
C ASN A 146 21.51 3.13 -8.74
N ALA A 147 20.28 2.66 -8.55
CA ALA A 147 19.97 1.56 -7.63
C ALA A 147 20.74 0.29 -8.02
N ALA A 148 20.70 -0.11 -9.28
CA ALA A 148 21.43 -1.29 -9.77
C ALA A 148 22.96 -1.15 -9.67
N ALA A 149 23.49 0.08 -9.78
CA ALA A 149 24.94 0.33 -9.64
C ALA A 149 25.40 0.32 -8.17
N LEU A 150 24.57 0.81 -7.25
CA LEU A 150 24.89 0.88 -5.82
C LEU A 150 24.63 -0.44 -5.09
N PHE A 151 23.60 -1.15 -5.50
CA PHE A 151 23.15 -2.40 -4.89
C PHE A 151 23.16 -3.53 -5.94
N PRO A 152 24.24 -4.30 -6.04
CA PRO A 152 24.31 -5.37 -7.04
C PRO A 152 23.30 -6.48 -6.74
N SER A 153 22.75 -7.09 -7.80
CA SER A 153 21.85 -8.25 -7.66
C SER A 153 22.53 -9.40 -6.90
N PRO A 154 21.83 -10.09 -6.00
CA PRO A 154 20.38 -10.06 -5.75
C PRO A 154 19.95 -9.15 -4.59
N HIS A 155 20.69 -8.08 -4.28
CA HIS A 155 20.31 -7.19 -3.18
C HIS A 155 18.91 -6.61 -3.41
N PRO A 156 17.99 -6.58 -2.40
CA PRO A 156 16.60 -6.15 -2.59
C PRO A 156 16.43 -4.69 -3.04
N TYR A 157 17.44 -3.86 -2.87
CA TYR A 157 17.41 -2.46 -3.32
C TYR A 157 17.94 -2.28 -4.76
N SER A 158 18.29 -3.37 -5.45
CA SER A 158 18.75 -3.30 -6.84
C SER A 158 17.63 -3.05 -7.85
N TRP A 159 16.37 -3.26 -7.46
CA TRP A 159 15.20 -2.98 -8.29
C TRP A 159 14.34 -1.86 -7.72
N MET A 160 13.57 -1.24 -8.59
CA MET A 160 12.67 -0.15 -8.22
C MET A 160 11.33 -0.70 -7.70
N THR A 161 10.70 0.05 -6.80
CA THR A 161 9.36 -0.24 -6.26
C THR A 161 8.29 -0.43 -7.34
N ILE A 162 8.41 0.30 -8.44
CA ILE A 162 7.50 0.16 -9.60
C ILE A 162 7.60 -1.21 -10.27
N GLY A 163 8.67 -1.98 -10.03
CA GLY A 163 8.90 -3.30 -10.61
C GLY A 163 9.38 -3.29 -12.06
N ASN A 164 9.74 -4.46 -12.56
CA ASN A 164 10.11 -4.69 -13.96
C ASN A 164 8.88 -4.98 -14.81
N VAL A 165 8.90 -4.54 -16.08
CA VAL A 165 7.78 -4.78 -17.02
C VAL A 165 7.52 -6.27 -17.21
N GLU A 166 8.59 -7.07 -17.38
CA GLU A 166 8.48 -8.52 -17.57
C GLU A 166 7.86 -9.19 -16.34
N ASP A 167 8.33 -8.86 -15.13
CA ASP A 167 7.83 -9.42 -13.88
C ASP A 167 6.35 -9.11 -13.68
N LEU A 168 5.96 -7.83 -13.88
CA LEU A 168 4.55 -7.41 -13.78
C LEU A 168 3.66 -8.07 -14.83
N THR A 169 4.17 -8.23 -16.06
CA THR A 169 3.40 -8.87 -17.14
C THR A 169 3.15 -10.35 -16.85
N ASN A 170 4.13 -11.02 -16.25
CA ASN A 170 4.05 -12.44 -15.91
C ASN A 170 3.41 -12.69 -14.54
N ALA A 171 3.21 -11.64 -13.72
CA ALA A 171 2.57 -11.76 -12.43
C ALA A 171 1.18 -12.40 -12.54
N THR A 172 0.88 -13.31 -11.63
CA THR A 172 -0.38 -14.03 -11.56
C THR A 172 -1.23 -13.55 -10.39
N PHE A 173 -2.52 -13.82 -10.43
CA PHE A 173 -3.42 -13.54 -9.30
C PHE A 173 -3.00 -14.33 -8.04
N SER A 174 -2.47 -15.54 -8.22
CA SER A 174 -1.95 -16.34 -7.10
C SER A 174 -0.74 -15.70 -6.42
N ASP A 175 0.16 -15.03 -7.18
CA ASP A 175 1.30 -14.32 -6.60
C ASP A 175 0.86 -13.19 -5.66
N VAL A 176 -0.19 -12.47 -6.06
CA VAL A 176 -0.78 -11.40 -5.23
C VAL A 176 -1.43 -11.96 -3.97
N GLN A 177 -2.15 -13.08 -4.07
CA GLN A 177 -2.76 -13.73 -2.91
C GLN A 177 -1.69 -14.22 -1.92
N GLU A 178 -0.63 -14.85 -2.42
CA GLU A 178 0.52 -15.28 -1.61
C GLU A 178 1.19 -14.10 -0.92
N PHE A 179 1.46 -13.02 -1.66
CA PHE A 179 2.07 -11.80 -1.12
C PHE A 179 1.25 -11.18 0.00
N CYS A 180 -0.08 -11.10 -0.18
CA CYS A 180 -0.99 -10.64 0.86
C CYS A 180 -0.93 -11.50 2.12
N GLN A 181 -1.07 -12.83 1.96
CA GLN A 181 -1.06 -13.77 3.08
C GLN A 181 0.24 -13.75 3.88
N LEU A 182 1.36 -13.49 3.23
CA LEU A 182 2.67 -13.43 3.88
C LEU A 182 2.91 -12.11 4.62
N HIS A 183 2.48 -10.99 4.06
CA HIS A 183 2.96 -9.68 4.46
C HIS A 183 1.90 -8.75 5.05
N TYR A 184 0.62 -8.92 4.68
CA TYR A 184 -0.47 -8.03 5.13
C TYR A 184 -1.23 -8.64 6.30
N ARG A 185 -0.61 -8.57 7.49
CA ARG A 185 -1.15 -9.11 8.74
C ARG A 185 -1.12 -8.04 9.83
N PRO A 186 -2.02 -8.09 10.81
CA PRO A 186 -2.04 -7.14 11.91
C PRO A 186 -0.70 -7.01 12.65
N ASN A 187 -0.02 -8.12 12.90
CA ASN A 187 1.28 -8.14 13.59
C ASN A 187 2.47 -7.64 12.74
N GLN A 188 2.22 -7.23 11.51
CA GLN A 188 3.19 -6.58 10.62
C GLN A 188 2.77 -5.15 10.27
N ALA A 189 1.86 -4.58 11.06
CA ALA A 189 1.34 -3.23 10.87
C ALA A 189 1.38 -2.41 12.16
N SER A 190 1.36 -1.12 11.99
CA SER A 190 1.23 -0.14 13.07
C SER A 190 0.46 1.09 12.61
#